data_64a7f793821fd3acd5f6752cf5ff8b27
#
_entry.id   64a7f793821fd3acd5f6752cf5ff8b27
#
_cell.length_a   1.000
_cell.length_b   1.000
_cell.length_c   1.000
_cell.angle_alpha   90.00
_cell.angle_beta   90.00
_cell.angle_gamma   90.00
#
_symmetry.space_group_name_H-M   'P 1'
#
loop_
_entity.id
_entity.type
_entity.pdbx_description
1 polymer ?
#
loop_
_entity_poly.entity_id
_entity_poly.type
_entity_poly.pdbx_seq_one_letter_code
_entity_poly.pdbx_strand_id
1 'polypeptide(L)'
;MDLQLGDRVALVTGSSRGIGLAIAQTLAVEGCRVALNARNHVGLAAASAQFAGLHSTHPRDVATEPGAAALVADVLGRWGRLDILVCNVGSGASVPAGREHEAEWRRCLEVNLLTATNCIAAARPALAKMTGGAIVCISSICGLAALGAPVTYSAAKAALNAVVRGLARPLAAEGIRINAIAAGNVLFPGGTWARKLEAAPQAVADMLDAEVAMRRLGTPGEIADVTAFLASPRASFMTGAIVVADGGQLRA
;
A
#
# COMPACT_ATOMS: atom_id res chain seq x y z
N MET A 1 -16.79 8.40 12.88
CA MET A 1 -16.92 6.94 13.23
C MET A 1 -15.70 6.60 14.05
N ASP A 2 -15.86 6.00 15.22
CA ASP A 2 -14.73 5.47 15.96
C ASP A 2 -14.25 4.17 15.29
N LEU A 3 -13.01 4.13 14.82
CA LEU A 3 -12.41 2.98 14.12
C LEU A 3 -11.86 1.92 15.09
N GLN A 4 -11.78 2.20 16.38
CA GLN A 4 -11.28 1.28 17.41
C GLN A 4 -9.85 0.78 17.11
N LEU A 5 -8.98 1.69 16.70
CA LEU A 5 -7.59 1.41 16.34
C LEU A 5 -6.59 1.75 17.47
N GLY A 6 -7.07 2.32 18.56
CA GLY A 6 -6.23 2.70 19.71
C GLY A 6 -5.33 1.57 20.19
N ASP A 7 -4.07 1.88 20.49
CA ASP A 7 -3.02 0.98 20.98
C ASP A 7 -2.62 -0.19 20.06
N ARG A 8 -3.20 -0.33 18.86
CA ARG A 8 -2.78 -1.31 17.87
C ARG A 8 -1.41 -0.94 17.29
N VAL A 9 -0.63 -1.94 16.93
CA VAL A 9 0.66 -1.76 16.25
C VAL A 9 0.46 -1.97 14.76
N ALA A 10 0.78 -0.94 13.97
CA ALA A 10 0.66 -0.95 12.52
C ALA A 10 2.05 -0.84 11.86
N LEU A 11 2.38 -1.76 10.98
CA LEU A 11 3.54 -1.69 10.09
C LEU A 11 3.11 -1.20 8.71
N VAL A 12 3.68 -0.07 8.25
CA VAL A 12 3.41 0.49 6.93
C VAL A 12 4.68 0.45 6.09
N THR A 13 4.71 -0.37 5.05
CA THR A 13 5.88 -0.46 4.15
C THR A 13 5.88 0.70 3.14
N GLY A 14 7.08 1.21 2.79
CA GLY A 14 7.21 2.34 1.87
C GLY A 14 6.60 3.64 2.41
N SER A 15 6.68 3.88 3.71
CA SER A 15 6.01 4.99 4.41
C SER A 15 6.85 6.26 4.57
N SER A 16 7.94 6.42 3.80
CA SER A 16 8.75 7.64 3.86
C SER A 16 8.15 8.83 3.11
N ARG A 17 7.13 8.63 2.28
CA ARG A 17 6.46 9.68 1.48
C ARG A 17 5.13 9.20 0.89
N GLY A 18 4.39 10.14 0.30
CA GLY A 18 3.20 9.85 -0.52
C GLY A 18 2.12 9.09 0.22
N ILE A 19 1.52 8.11 -0.45
CA ILE A 19 0.40 7.31 0.08
C ILE A 19 0.80 6.60 1.39
N GLY A 20 1.97 5.97 1.44
CA GLY A 20 2.42 5.25 2.63
C GLY A 20 2.63 6.13 3.84
N LEU A 21 3.14 7.36 3.66
CA LEU A 21 3.27 8.32 4.76
C LEU A 21 1.90 8.81 5.25
N ALA A 22 0.99 9.13 4.33
CA ALA A 22 -0.36 9.53 4.69
C ALA A 22 -1.11 8.42 5.45
N ILE A 23 -1.02 7.17 5.00
CA ILE A 23 -1.58 6.01 5.72
C ILE A 23 -1.01 5.92 7.14
N ALA A 24 0.32 6.04 7.27
CA ALA A 24 0.97 6.00 8.57
C ALA A 24 0.47 7.12 9.49
N GLN A 25 0.33 8.34 8.97
CA GLN A 25 -0.18 9.50 9.71
C GLN A 25 -1.65 9.30 10.13
N THR A 26 -2.51 8.85 9.23
CA THR A 26 -3.93 8.58 9.55
C THR A 26 -4.05 7.50 10.64
N LEU A 27 -3.30 6.40 10.54
CA LEU A 27 -3.29 5.36 11.58
C LEU A 27 -2.79 5.88 12.94
N ALA A 28 -1.82 6.79 12.94
CA ALA A 28 -1.34 7.41 14.19
C ALA A 28 -2.39 8.34 14.81
N VAL A 29 -3.12 9.11 14.00
CA VAL A 29 -4.25 9.96 14.46
C VAL A 29 -5.36 9.10 15.07
N GLU A 30 -5.59 7.91 14.52
CA GLU A 30 -6.53 6.92 15.06
C GLU A 30 -5.98 6.17 16.29
N GLY A 31 -4.82 6.55 16.81
CA GLY A 31 -4.23 6.03 18.06
C GLY A 31 -3.34 4.80 17.89
N CYS A 32 -2.97 4.40 16.67
CA CYS A 32 -2.00 3.33 16.46
C CYS A 32 -0.58 3.74 16.86
N ARG A 33 0.22 2.76 17.29
CA ARG A 33 1.69 2.82 17.29
C ARG A 33 2.18 2.40 15.91
N VAL A 34 2.95 3.24 15.23
CA VAL A 34 3.25 3.02 13.81
C VAL A 34 4.73 2.69 13.59
N ALA A 35 4.99 1.59 12.91
CA ALA A 35 6.30 1.24 12.39
C ALA A 35 6.43 1.76 10.95
N LEU A 36 7.30 2.74 10.73
CA LEU A 36 7.62 3.30 9.42
C LEU A 36 8.73 2.49 8.77
N ASN A 37 8.56 2.12 7.50
CA ASN A 37 9.58 1.40 6.74
C ASN A 37 9.87 2.08 5.40
N ALA A 38 11.16 2.13 5.05
CA ALA A 38 11.67 2.38 3.71
C ALA A 38 13.08 1.78 3.59
N ARG A 39 13.65 1.76 2.38
CA ARG A 39 14.97 1.17 2.14
C ARG A 39 16.12 1.99 2.74
N ASN A 40 15.99 3.31 2.80
CA ASN A 40 17.07 4.19 3.26
C ASN A 40 16.68 5.04 4.48
N HIS A 41 17.69 5.41 5.25
CA HIS A 41 17.54 6.21 6.46
C HIS A 41 17.09 7.65 6.20
N VAL A 42 17.52 8.28 5.10
CA VAL A 42 17.31 9.70 4.85
C VAL A 42 15.82 10.02 4.71
N GLY A 43 15.10 9.26 3.88
CA GLY A 43 13.66 9.44 3.71
C GLY A 43 12.87 9.13 4.98
N LEU A 44 13.30 8.12 5.76
CA LEU A 44 12.67 7.80 7.05
C LEU A 44 12.92 8.88 8.10
N ALA A 45 14.12 9.44 8.18
CA ALA A 45 14.43 10.53 9.10
C ALA A 45 13.58 11.77 8.81
N ALA A 46 13.44 12.15 7.53
CA ALA A 46 12.58 13.26 7.12
C ALA A 46 11.10 13.00 7.44
N ALA A 47 10.60 11.79 7.21
CA ALA A 47 9.24 11.41 7.57
C ALA A 47 9.03 11.42 9.08
N SER A 48 9.95 10.84 9.85
CA SER A 48 9.93 10.78 11.31
C SER A 48 9.90 12.17 11.96
N ALA A 49 10.68 13.12 11.43
CA ALA A 49 10.73 14.49 11.94
C ALA A 49 9.39 15.25 11.85
N GLN A 50 8.51 14.83 10.93
CA GLN A 50 7.19 15.43 10.72
C GLN A 50 6.04 14.55 11.25
N PHE A 51 6.39 13.43 11.89
CA PHE A 51 5.40 12.43 12.29
C PHE A 51 4.91 12.71 13.72
N ALA A 52 3.62 12.97 13.84
CA ALA A 52 2.97 13.10 15.15
C ALA A 52 2.50 11.71 15.64
N GLY A 53 2.78 11.40 16.92
CA GLY A 53 2.35 10.14 17.51
C GLY A 53 3.50 9.15 17.79
N LEU A 54 3.16 8.04 18.43
CA LEU A 54 4.12 6.99 18.78
C LEU A 54 4.54 6.20 17.54
N HIS A 55 5.81 6.27 17.17
CA HIS A 55 6.34 5.59 16.01
C HIS A 55 7.76 5.04 16.20
N SER A 56 8.18 4.22 15.27
CA SER A 56 9.55 3.72 15.10
C SER A 56 9.91 3.69 13.62
N THR A 57 11.20 3.75 13.31
CA THR A 57 11.70 3.74 11.93
C THR A 57 12.55 2.51 11.68
N HIS A 58 12.32 1.84 10.56
CA HIS A 58 12.96 0.56 10.21
C HIS A 58 13.48 0.61 8.77
N PRO A 59 14.77 0.92 8.54
CA PRO A 59 15.38 0.90 7.22
C PRO A 59 15.68 -0.54 6.80
N ARG A 60 14.75 -1.15 6.06
CA ARG A 60 14.86 -2.52 5.54
C ARG A 60 14.37 -2.60 4.11
N ASP A 61 15.01 -3.42 3.29
CA ASP A 61 14.54 -3.73 1.94
C ASP A 61 13.63 -4.96 1.98
N VAL A 62 12.36 -4.74 1.79
CA VAL A 62 11.32 -5.79 1.82
C VAL A 62 11.16 -6.52 0.47
N ALA A 63 11.94 -6.18 -0.54
CA ALA A 63 12.00 -6.94 -1.78
C ALA A 63 12.62 -8.33 -1.57
N THR A 64 13.39 -8.49 -0.50
CA THR A 64 13.99 -9.76 -0.12
C THR A 64 13.27 -10.39 1.07
N GLU A 65 13.17 -11.72 1.09
CA GLU A 65 12.59 -12.47 2.20
C GLU A 65 13.33 -12.20 3.54
N PRO A 66 14.69 -12.25 3.61
CA PRO A 66 15.39 -11.91 4.83
C PRO A 66 15.16 -10.48 5.31
N GLY A 67 15.04 -9.52 4.39
CA GLY A 67 14.76 -8.12 4.72
C GLY A 67 13.37 -7.94 5.32
N ALA A 68 12.34 -8.59 4.77
CA ALA A 68 10.99 -8.59 5.32
C ALA A 68 10.92 -9.29 6.68
N ALA A 69 11.59 -10.43 6.85
CA ALA A 69 11.68 -11.12 8.14
C ALA A 69 12.37 -10.27 9.21
N ALA A 70 13.49 -9.63 8.88
CA ALA A 70 14.19 -8.72 9.79
C ALA A 70 13.30 -7.51 10.17
N LEU A 71 12.56 -6.94 9.22
CA LEU A 71 11.62 -5.85 9.49
C LEU A 71 10.58 -6.24 10.54
N VAL A 72 9.94 -7.39 10.35
CA VAL A 72 8.91 -7.87 11.29
C VAL A 72 9.52 -8.17 12.66
N ALA A 73 10.71 -8.76 12.71
CA ALA A 73 11.44 -9.01 13.96
C ALA A 73 11.77 -7.71 14.70
N ASP A 74 12.23 -6.67 13.99
CA ASP A 74 12.50 -5.34 14.57
C ASP A 74 11.22 -4.73 15.18
N VAL A 75 10.06 -4.84 14.49
CA VAL A 75 8.77 -4.34 14.99
C VAL A 75 8.33 -5.09 16.24
N LEU A 76 8.43 -6.42 16.22
CA LEU A 76 8.08 -7.26 17.37
C LEU A 76 9.03 -7.00 18.56
N GLY A 77 10.33 -6.82 18.32
CA GLY A 77 11.29 -6.45 19.33
C GLY A 77 10.97 -5.09 19.99
N ARG A 78 10.46 -4.13 19.21
CA ARG A 78 10.12 -2.79 19.67
C ARG A 78 8.78 -2.70 20.42
N TRP A 79 7.75 -3.41 19.93
CA TRP A 79 6.37 -3.26 20.39
C TRP A 79 5.75 -4.51 21.01
N GLY A 80 6.39 -5.68 20.88
CA GLY A 80 5.91 -6.96 21.39
C GLY A 80 4.73 -7.57 20.62
N ARG A 81 4.18 -6.84 19.63
CA ARG A 81 2.99 -7.24 18.86
C ARG A 81 2.97 -6.61 17.45
N LEU A 82 2.17 -7.19 16.57
CA LEU A 82 1.81 -6.61 15.28
C LEU A 82 0.35 -6.94 14.99
N ASP A 83 -0.49 -5.92 14.79
CA ASP A 83 -1.92 -6.04 14.55
C ASP A 83 -2.31 -5.76 13.11
N ILE A 84 -1.59 -4.85 12.46
CA ILE A 84 -1.92 -4.33 11.13
C ILE A 84 -0.65 -4.32 10.27
N LEU A 85 -0.76 -4.91 9.07
CA LEU A 85 0.26 -4.80 8.03
C LEU A 85 -0.32 -4.04 6.83
N VAL A 86 0.34 -2.95 6.42
CA VAL A 86 0.04 -2.26 5.17
C VAL A 86 1.16 -2.48 4.16
N CYS A 87 0.87 -3.23 3.09
CA CYS A 87 1.77 -3.48 1.97
C CYS A 87 1.58 -2.36 0.94
N ASN A 88 2.37 -1.27 1.08
CA ASN A 88 2.23 -0.09 0.20
C ASN A 88 3.39 0.07 -0.79
N VAL A 89 4.53 -0.62 -0.62
CA VAL A 89 5.64 -0.51 -1.58
C VAL A 89 5.17 -0.81 -3.00
N GLY A 90 5.55 0.05 -3.94
CA GLY A 90 5.24 -0.11 -5.35
C GLY A 90 5.77 1.04 -6.21
N SER A 91 5.85 0.81 -7.50
CA SER A 91 6.25 1.81 -8.48
C SER A 91 5.58 1.56 -9.83
N GLY A 92 4.93 2.60 -10.37
CA GLY A 92 4.39 2.59 -11.74
C GLY A 92 5.43 2.88 -12.82
N ALA A 93 6.70 3.10 -12.46
CA ALA A 93 7.76 3.34 -13.42
C ALA A 93 8.16 2.04 -14.12
N SER A 94 8.07 2.03 -15.45
CA SER A 94 8.49 0.93 -16.32
C SER A 94 8.69 1.45 -17.75
N VAL A 95 9.07 0.55 -18.65
CA VAL A 95 9.23 0.83 -20.07
C VAL A 95 7.87 0.94 -20.78
N PRO A 96 7.78 1.61 -21.93
CA PRO A 96 6.58 1.66 -22.73
C PRO A 96 6.14 0.26 -23.19
N ALA A 97 4.84 0.08 -23.43
CA ALA A 97 4.25 -1.17 -23.93
C ALA A 97 4.94 -1.64 -25.24
N GLY A 98 5.27 -2.92 -25.31
CA GLY A 98 6.02 -3.54 -26.42
C GLY A 98 7.54 -3.38 -26.33
N ARG A 99 8.05 -2.81 -25.24
CA ARG A 99 9.50 -2.67 -24.97
C ARG A 99 9.94 -3.48 -23.74
N GLU A 100 9.08 -4.32 -23.20
CA GLU A 100 9.35 -5.12 -22.01
C GLU A 100 10.35 -6.23 -22.36
N HIS A 101 11.40 -6.32 -21.56
CA HIS A 101 12.38 -7.41 -21.57
C HIS A 101 12.40 -8.12 -20.20
N GLU A 102 13.01 -9.29 -20.14
CA GLU A 102 12.96 -10.17 -18.96
C GLU A 102 13.37 -9.45 -17.66
N ALA A 103 14.47 -8.68 -17.69
CA ALA A 103 14.95 -7.98 -16.50
C ALA A 103 13.92 -6.94 -15.99
N GLU A 104 13.16 -6.29 -16.88
CA GLU A 104 12.11 -5.34 -16.50
C GLU A 104 10.89 -6.04 -15.90
N TRP A 105 10.50 -7.21 -16.44
CA TRP A 105 9.49 -8.06 -15.83
C TRP A 105 9.87 -8.46 -14.41
N ARG A 106 11.10 -8.96 -14.21
CA ARG A 106 11.61 -9.35 -12.89
C ARG A 106 11.59 -8.18 -11.91
N ARG A 107 12.13 -7.04 -12.31
CA ARG A 107 12.17 -5.82 -11.50
C ARG A 107 10.76 -5.34 -11.10
N CYS A 108 9.82 -5.34 -12.02
CA CYS A 108 8.45 -4.90 -11.76
C CYS A 108 7.70 -5.84 -10.82
N LEU A 109 7.85 -7.14 -10.99
CA LEU A 109 7.29 -8.15 -10.08
C LEU A 109 7.93 -8.06 -8.69
N GLU A 110 9.24 -7.90 -8.63
CA GLU A 110 9.95 -7.73 -7.36
C GLU A 110 9.40 -6.55 -6.55
N VAL A 111 9.32 -5.36 -7.16
CA VAL A 111 8.89 -4.13 -6.47
C VAL A 111 7.39 -4.12 -6.16
N ASN A 112 6.53 -4.63 -7.04
CA ASN A 112 5.07 -4.47 -6.92
C ASN A 112 4.32 -5.70 -6.40
N LEU A 113 4.98 -6.86 -6.32
CA LEU A 113 4.40 -8.11 -5.86
C LEU A 113 5.22 -8.72 -4.71
N LEU A 114 6.54 -9.02 -4.93
CA LEU A 114 7.33 -9.75 -3.94
C LEU A 114 7.52 -8.96 -2.64
N THR A 115 7.61 -7.64 -2.70
CA THR A 115 7.62 -6.79 -1.48
C THR A 115 6.40 -7.04 -0.58
N ALA A 116 5.22 -7.25 -1.16
CA ALA A 116 4.00 -7.54 -0.41
C ALA A 116 3.98 -9.00 0.09
N THR A 117 4.24 -9.96 -0.79
CA THR A 117 4.19 -11.39 -0.43
C THR A 117 5.21 -11.75 0.64
N ASN A 118 6.43 -11.21 0.59
CA ASN A 118 7.46 -11.40 1.61
C ASN A 118 7.01 -10.84 2.97
N CYS A 119 6.45 -9.62 2.99
CA CYS A 119 5.93 -9.03 4.23
C CYS A 119 4.74 -9.81 4.79
N ILE A 120 3.82 -10.28 3.94
CA ILE A 120 2.66 -11.09 4.35
C ILE A 120 3.16 -12.40 5.00
N ALA A 121 4.08 -13.11 4.36
CA ALA A 121 4.64 -14.35 4.88
C ALA A 121 5.33 -14.13 6.24
N ALA A 122 6.17 -13.09 6.36
CA ALA A 122 6.89 -12.78 7.59
C ALA A 122 5.96 -12.35 8.73
N ALA A 123 4.91 -11.55 8.44
CA ALA A 123 4.00 -10.99 9.45
C ALA A 123 2.91 -11.98 9.91
N ARG A 124 2.54 -12.95 9.09
CA ARG A 124 1.44 -13.90 9.35
C ARG A 124 1.48 -14.54 10.73
N PRO A 125 2.63 -15.09 11.23
CA PRO A 125 2.68 -15.71 12.55
C PRO A 125 2.41 -14.74 13.71
N ALA A 126 2.75 -13.44 13.53
CA ALA A 126 2.50 -12.42 14.53
C ALA A 126 1.02 -11.95 14.49
N LEU A 127 0.49 -11.72 13.29
CA LEU A 127 -0.91 -11.33 13.08
C LEU A 127 -1.89 -12.39 13.57
N ALA A 128 -1.59 -13.68 13.40
CA ALA A 128 -2.42 -14.80 13.86
C ALA A 128 -2.55 -14.88 15.40
N LYS A 129 -1.62 -14.26 16.14
CA LYS A 129 -1.70 -14.18 17.60
C LYS A 129 -2.63 -13.07 18.09
N MET A 130 -3.06 -12.19 17.19
CA MET A 130 -3.88 -11.03 17.53
C MET A 130 -5.34 -11.30 17.25
N THR A 131 -6.23 -10.81 18.11
CA THR A 131 -7.67 -10.79 17.81
C THR A 131 -7.93 -9.77 16.70
N GLY A 132 -8.27 -10.25 15.50
CA GLY A 132 -8.60 -9.41 14.35
C GLY A 132 -7.39 -8.79 13.65
N GLY A 133 -6.36 -9.57 13.39
CA GLY A 133 -5.23 -9.17 12.53
C GLY A 133 -5.71 -8.69 11.15
N ALA A 134 -5.10 -7.64 10.62
CA ALA A 134 -5.50 -7.06 9.34
C ALA A 134 -4.32 -6.79 8.41
N ILE A 135 -4.49 -7.16 7.14
CA ILE A 135 -3.55 -6.86 6.05
C ILE A 135 -4.28 -6.00 5.01
N VAL A 136 -3.69 -4.87 4.65
CA VAL A 136 -4.19 -4.02 3.55
C VAL A 136 -3.10 -3.85 2.51
N CYS A 137 -3.38 -4.24 1.25
CA CYS A 137 -2.46 -4.09 0.14
C CYS A 137 -2.85 -2.88 -0.72
N ILE A 138 -1.89 -2.00 -1.03
CA ILE A 138 -2.11 -0.90 -1.95
C ILE A 138 -1.86 -1.39 -3.38
N SER A 139 -2.95 -1.68 -4.06
CA SER A 139 -2.99 -2.08 -5.46
C SER A 139 -3.23 -0.88 -6.39
N SER A 140 -3.76 -1.11 -7.56
CA SER A 140 -4.07 -0.09 -8.55
C SER A 140 -5.26 -0.52 -9.41
N ILE A 141 -6.02 0.44 -9.92
CA ILE A 141 -7.03 0.21 -10.97
C ILE A 141 -6.39 -0.40 -12.23
N CYS A 142 -5.11 -0.14 -12.49
CA CYS A 142 -4.36 -0.75 -13.59
C CYS A 142 -4.20 -2.27 -13.45
N GLY A 143 -4.39 -2.82 -12.25
CA GLY A 143 -4.48 -4.27 -12.02
C GLY A 143 -5.88 -4.86 -12.25
N LEU A 144 -6.86 -4.03 -12.61
CA LEU A 144 -8.24 -4.43 -12.91
C LEU A 144 -8.61 -4.19 -14.37
N ALA A 145 -8.04 -3.16 -15.01
CA ALA A 145 -8.32 -2.79 -16.40
C ALA A 145 -7.07 -2.24 -17.10
N ALA A 146 -7.08 -2.25 -18.43
CA ALA A 146 -6.04 -1.66 -19.27
C ALA A 146 -6.29 -0.14 -19.43
N LEU A 147 -5.56 0.64 -18.64
CA LEU A 147 -5.73 2.11 -18.52
C LEU A 147 -4.47 2.88 -18.98
N GLY A 148 -3.73 2.35 -19.97
CA GLY A 148 -2.54 3.01 -20.51
C GLY A 148 -1.30 3.04 -19.59
N ALA A 149 -1.33 2.36 -18.44
CA ALA A 149 -0.16 2.16 -17.62
C ALA A 149 0.78 1.09 -18.23
N PRO A 150 2.08 1.07 -17.85
CA PRO A 150 3.01 0.04 -18.30
C PRO A 150 2.48 -1.38 -18.03
N VAL A 151 2.64 -2.27 -19.02
CA VAL A 151 2.08 -3.64 -18.97
C VAL A 151 2.65 -4.43 -17.79
N THR A 152 3.96 -4.32 -17.54
CA THR A 152 4.62 -5.02 -16.42
C THR A 152 4.08 -4.58 -15.05
N TYR A 153 3.79 -3.28 -14.90
CA TYR A 153 3.15 -2.75 -13.68
C TYR A 153 1.72 -3.26 -13.51
N SER A 154 0.91 -3.19 -14.58
CA SER A 154 -0.48 -3.65 -14.57
C SER A 154 -0.56 -5.14 -14.24
N ALA A 155 0.30 -5.97 -14.85
CA ALA A 155 0.39 -7.40 -14.58
C ALA A 155 0.79 -7.68 -13.13
N ALA A 156 1.77 -6.96 -12.57
CA ALA A 156 2.19 -7.13 -11.19
C ALA A 156 1.06 -6.75 -10.18
N LYS A 157 0.28 -5.69 -10.47
CA LYS A 157 -0.87 -5.30 -9.65
C LYS A 157 -2.05 -6.27 -9.80
N ALA A 158 -2.26 -6.83 -10.98
CA ALA A 158 -3.23 -7.91 -11.19
C ALA A 158 -2.85 -9.17 -10.40
N ALA A 159 -1.56 -9.55 -10.41
CA ALA A 159 -1.05 -10.63 -9.60
C ALA A 159 -1.24 -10.38 -8.09
N LEU A 160 -0.99 -9.15 -7.61
CA LEU A 160 -1.25 -8.77 -6.22
C LEU A 160 -2.73 -8.93 -5.85
N ASN A 161 -3.66 -8.52 -6.74
CA ASN A 161 -5.10 -8.72 -6.54
C ASN A 161 -5.45 -10.22 -6.43
N ALA A 162 -4.83 -11.07 -7.25
CA ALA A 162 -5.00 -12.52 -7.20
C ALA A 162 -4.48 -13.11 -5.86
N VAL A 163 -3.32 -12.63 -5.37
CA VAL A 163 -2.77 -13.02 -4.07
C VAL A 163 -3.74 -12.67 -2.94
N VAL A 164 -4.29 -11.45 -2.92
CA VAL A 164 -5.25 -11.00 -1.89
C VAL A 164 -6.49 -11.93 -1.87
N ARG A 165 -7.06 -12.23 -3.02
CA ARG A 165 -8.21 -13.14 -3.12
C ARG A 165 -7.86 -14.58 -2.72
N GLY A 166 -6.70 -15.08 -3.17
CA GLY A 166 -6.24 -16.44 -2.89
C GLY A 166 -5.92 -16.67 -1.41
N LEU A 167 -5.38 -15.66 -0.73
CA LEU A 167 -5.03 -15.75 0.69
C LEU A 167 -6.20 -15.46 1.65
N ALA A 168 -7.30 -14.90 1.17
CA ALA A 168 -8.42 -14.50 2.04
C ALA A 168 -8.97 -15.66 2.89
N ARG A 169 -9.22 -16.81 2.29
CA ARG A 169 -9.75 -17.98 3.02
C ARG A 169 -8.76 -18.58 4.01
N PRO A 170 -7.52 -18.92 3.65
CA PRO A 170 -6.56 -19.48 4.59
C PRO A 170 -6.23 -18.52 5.74
N LEU A 171 -6.11 -17.22 5.47
CA LEU A 171 -5.83 -16.23 6.53
C LEU A 171 -7.04 -16.02 7.45
N ALA A 172 -8.27 -16.04 6.92
CA ALA A 172 -9.48 -15.92 7.74
C ALA A 172 -9.62 -17.09 8.76
N ALA A 173 -9.17 -18.29 8.40
CA ALA A 173 -9.11 -19.42 9.33
C ALA A 173 -8.13 -19.19 10.51
N GLU A 174 -7.20 -18.25 10.37
CA GLU A 174 -6.25 -17.83 11.41
C GLU A 174 -6.67 -16.51 12.09
N GLY A 175 -7.87 -16.02 11.82
CA GLY A 175 -8.36 -14.76 12.38
C GLY A 175 -7.78 -13.50 11.72
N ILE A 176 -7.15 -13.62 10.55
CA ILE A 176 -6.53 -12.52 9.81
C ILE A 176 -7.40 -12.16 8.61
N ARG A 177 -7.71 -10.87 8.43
CA ARG A 177 -8.35 -10.35 7.22
C ARG A 177 -7.29 -9.79 6.26
N ILE A 178 -7.52 -9.96 4.96
CA ILE A 178 -6.70 -9.37 3.92
C ILE A 178 -7.57 -8.71 2.86
N ASN A 179 -7.33 -7.43 2.56
CA ASN A 179 -8.03 -6.69 1.52
C ASN A 179 -7.03 -5.85 0.72
N ALA A 180 -7.43 -5.37 -0.45
CA ALA A 180 -6.65 -4.42 -1.22
C ALA A 180 -7.46 -3.18 -1.58
N ILE A 181 -6.75 -2.08 -1.81
CA ILE A 181 -7.29 -0.87 -2.40
C ILE A 181 -6.73 -0.74 -3.81
N ALA A 182 -7.58 -0.79 -4.82
CA ALA A 182 -7.25 -0.45 -6.19
C ALA A 182 -7.31 1.08 -6.34
N ALA A 183 -6.18 1.73 -6.07
CA ALA A 183 -6.07 3.18 -6.13
C ALA A 183 -6.04 3.67 -7.58
N GLY A 184 -6.71 4.78 -7.84
CA GLY A 184 -6.62 5.56 -9.08
C GLY A 184 -5.38 6.45 -9.13
N ASN A 185 -5.51 7.58 -9.79
CA ASN A 185 -4.45 8.56 -10.01
C ASN A 185 -4.32 9.48 -8.78
N VAL A 186 -3.27 9.32 -7.98
CA VAL A 186 -3.05 10.06 -6.74
C VAL A 186 -1.89 11.05 -6.88
N LEU A 187 -2.14 12.32 -6.52
CA LEU A 187 -1.16 13.41 -6.56
C LEU A 187 -0.43 13.56 -5.22
N PHE A 188 0.90 13.48 -5.27
CA PHE A 188 1.75 13.84 -4.14
C PHE A 188 3.14 14.28 -4.63
N PRO A 189 3.90 15.10 -3.87
CA PRO A 189 5.21 15.61 -4.26
C PRO A 189 6.19 14.49 -4.63
N GLY A 190 6.83 14.61 -5.80
CA GLY A 190 7.76 13.61 -6.35
C GLY A 190 7.10 12.31 -6.81
N GLY A 191 5.77 12.23 -6.83
CA GLY A 191 5.00 11.12 -7.39
C GLY A 191 4.97 11.13 -8.92
N THR A 192 4.41 10.08 -9.50
CA THR A 192 4.27 9.95 -10.96
C THR A 192 3.38 11.06 -11.54
N TRP A 193 2.27 11.37 -10.87
CA TRP A 193 1.32 12.38 -11.33
C TRP A 193 1.84 13.80 -11.15
N ALA A 194 2.64 14.10 -10.13
CA ALA A 194 3.32 15.39 -10.00
C ALA A 194 4.25 15.64 -11.18
N ARG A 195 5.10 14.66 -11.54
CA ARG A 195 5.99 14.77 -12.71
C ARG A 195 5.23 14.88 -14.03
N LYS A 196 4.11 14.15 -14.21
CA LYS A 196 3.29 14.28 -15.42
C LYS A 196 2.63 15.66 -15.50
N LEU A 197 2.15 16.18 -14.38
CA LEU A 197 1.52 17.51 -14.32
C LEU A 197 2.53 18.63 -14.61
N GLU A 198 3.78 18.50 -14.12
CA GLU A 198 4.88 19.42 -14.43
C GLU A 198 5.27 19.38 -15.92
N ALA A 199 5.33 18.16 -16.49
CA ALA A 199 5.79 17.98 -17.87
C ALA A 199 4.71 18.30 -18.92
N ALA A 200 3.43 18.02 -18.65
CA ALA A 200 2.35 18.16 -19.62
C ALA A 200 1.00 18.46 -18.91
N PRO A 201 0.82 19.66 -18.35
CA PRO A 201 -0.37 20.00 -17.55
C PRO A 201 -1.68 19.89 -18.32
N GLN A 202 -1.68 20.33 -19.61
CA GLN A 202 -2.89 20.26 -20.44
C GLN A 202 -3.28 18.82 -20.74
N ALA A 203 -2.33 17.94 -21.06
CA ALA A 203 -2.61 16.52 -21.31
C ALA A 203 -3.18 15.80 -20.06
N VAL A 204 -2.73 16.22 -18.86
CA VAL A 204 -3.32 15.72 -17.61
C VAL A 204 -4.74 16.23 -17.43
N ALA A 205 -5.01 17.51 -17.70
CA ALA A 205 -6.35 18.07 -17.62
C ALA A 205 -7.32 17.38 -18.59
N ASP A 206 -6.91 17.20 -19.84
CA ASP A 206 -7.72 16.52 -20.87
C ASP A 206 -8.04 15.07 -20.46
N MET A 207 -7.04 14.35 -19.92
CA MET A 207 -7.24 12.99 -19.40
C MET A 207 -8.22 12.97 -18.23
N LEU A 208 -8.12 13.91 -17.28
CA LEU A 208 -9.02 13.98 -16.15
C LEU A 208 -10.47 14.25 -16.59
N ASP A 209 -10.66 15.15 -17.55
CA ASP A 209 -12.00 15.44 -18.11
C ASP A 209 -12.59 14.25 -18.88
N ALA A 210 -11.77 13.53 -19.61
CA ALA A 210 -12.24 12.41 -20.45
C ALA A 210 -12.45 11.10 -19.69
N GLU A 211 -11.59 10.82 -18.68
CA GLU A 211 -11.48 9.49 -18.09
C GLU A 211 -11.90 9.43 -16.62
N VAL A 212 -11.88 10.53 -15.86
CA VAL A 212 -12.15 10.51 -14.42
C VAL A 212 -13.48 11.24 -14.12
N ALA A 213 -14.47 10.52 -13.62
CA ALA A 213 -15.80 11.12 -13.37
C ALA A 213 -15.75 12.32 -12.42
N MET A 214 -14.89 12.29 -11.40
CA MET A 214 -14.67 13.42 -10.48
C MET A 214 -13.74 14.51 -11.04
N ARG A 215 -13.18 14.36 -12.25
CA ARG A 215 -12.34 15.33 -12.97
C ARG A 215 -11.17 15.89 -12.17
N ARG A 216 -10.61 15.09 -11.26
CA ARG A 216 -9.45 15.46 -10.44
C ARG A 216 -8.59 14.26 -10.10
N LEU A 217 -7.36 14.55 -9.73
CA LEU A 217 -6.50 13.58 -9.08
C LEU A 217 -6.96 13.35 -7.63
N GLY A 218 -6.81 12.14 -7.14
CA GLY A 218 -6.99 11.83 -5.72
C GLY A 218 -5.84 12.33 -4.87
N THR A 219 -6.02 12.34 -3.57
CA THR A 219 -5.02 12.69 -2.56
C THR A 219 -4.54 11.45 -1.80
N PRO A 220 -3.34 11.46 -1.22
CA PRO A 220 -2.89 10.39 -0.33
C PRO A 220 -3.82 10.15 0.86
N GLY A 221 -4.45 11.22 1.39
CA GLY A 221 -5.40 11.14 2.51
C GLY A 221 -6.63 10.29 2.16
N GLU A 222 -7.19 10.46 0.96
CA GLU A 222 -8.36 9.66 0.53
C GLU A 222 -8.07 8.16 0.48
N ILE A 223 -6.85 7.77 0.13
CA ILE A 223 -6.42 6.36 0.19
C ILE A 223 -6.15 5.92 1.63
N ALA A 224 -5.61 6.83 2.45
CA ALA A 224 -5.31 6.55 3.85
C ALA A 224 -6.58 6.31 4.68
N ASP A 225 -7.64 7.07 4.45
CA ASP A 225 -8.93 6.91 5.15
C ASP A 225 -9.57 5.54 4.86
N VAL A 226 -9.57 5.12 3.59
CA VAL A 226 -10.04 3.78 3.21
C VAL A 226 -9.15 2.70 3.81
N THR A 227 -7.82 2.93 3.88
CA THR A 227 -6.88 1.99 4.50
C THR A 227 -7.17 1.84 6.00
N ALA A 228 -7.37 2.93 6.72
CA ALA A 228 -7.69 2.90 8.15
C ALA A 228 -9.01 2.16 8.42
N PHE A 229 -10.04 2.40 7.60
CA PHE A 229 -11.30 1.65 7.68
C PHE A 229 -11.09 0.14 7.47
N LEU A 230 -10.40 -0.27 6.41
CA LEU A 230 -10.15 -1.68 6.10
C LEU A 230 -9.27 -2.38 7.17
N ALA A 231 -8.34 -1.65 7.79
CA ALA A 231 -7.51 -2.13 8.88
C ALA A 231 -8.29 -2.29 10.20
N SER A 232 -9.40 -1.59 10.35
CA SER A 232 -10.16 -1.48 11.60
C SER A 232 -11.11 -2.66 11.84
N PRO A 233 -11.56 -2.88 13.10
CA PRO A 233 -12.63 -3.81 13.42
C PRO A 233 -13.97 -3.48 12.73
N ARG A 234 -14.16 -2.24 12.25
CA ARG A 234 -15.37 -1.85 11.51
C ARG A 234 -15.50 -2.57 10.16
N ALA A 235 -14.39 -3.06 9.62
CA ALA A 235 -14.36 -3.91 8.42
C ALA A 235 -14.29 -5.42 8.77
N SER A 236 -14.77 -5.85 9.93
CA SER A 236 -14.63 -7.22 10.46
C SER A 236 -15.21 -8.32 9.56
N PHE A 237 -16.16 -7.99 8.70
CA PHE A 237 -16.76 -8.94 7.75
C PHE A 237 -16.23 -8.81 6.32
N MET A 238 -15.11 -8.05 6.15
CA MET A 238 -14.47 -7.84 4.84
C MET A 238 -13.13 -8.58 4.78
N THR A 239 -13.02 -9.56 3.88
CA THR A 239 -11.75 -10.20 3.51
C THR A 239 -11.77 -10.61 2.04
N GLY A 240 -10.64 -10.52 1.34
CA GLY A 240 -10.51 -10.80 -0.09
C GLY A 240 -11.07 -9.72 -1.02
N ALA A 241 -11.54 -8.61 -0.48
CA ALA A 241 -12.08 -7.51 -1.27
C ALA A 241 -10.98 -6.69 -1.96
N ILE A 242 -11.27 -6.25 -3.18
CA ILE A 242 -10.49 -5.25 -3.91
C ILE A 242 -11.37 -4.00 -3.99
N VAL A 243 -11.11 -3.05 -3.11
CA VAL A 243 -11.90 -1.81 -2.99
C VAL A 243 -11.34 -0.78 -3.96
N VAL A 244 -12.17 -0.29 -4.88
CA VAL A 244 -11.77 0.74 -5.84
C VAL A 244 -11.91 2.12 -5.20
N ALA A 245 -10.84 2.95 -5.33
CA ALA A 245 -10.79 4.34 -4.90
C ALA A 245 -10.10 5.17 -5.98
N ASP A 246 -10.85 5.61 -7.00
CA ASP A 246 -10.31 6.12 -8.26
C ASP A 246 -11.04 7.34 -8.84
N GLY A 247 -11.99 7.91 -8.12
CA GLY A 247 -12.80 9.02 -8.63
C GLY A 247 -13.71 8.67 -9.81
N GLY A 248 -14.02 7.37 -10.00
CA GLY A 248 -14.86 6.88 -11.08
C GLY A 248 -14.12 6.76 -12.42
N GLN A 249 -12.82 6.46 -12.40
CA GLN A 249 -12.04 6.22 -13.62
C GLN A 249 -12.32 4.84 -14.23
N LEU A 250 -12.54 3.82 -13.41
CA LEU A 250 -13.04 2.55 -13.91
C LEU A 250 -14.51 2.69 -14.31
N ARG A 251 -14.81 2.21 -15.51
CA ARG A 251 -16.19 2.03 -15.96
C ARG A 251 -16.63 0.65 -15.51
N ALA A 252 -17.49 0.61 -14.50
CA ALA A 252 -18.08 -0.61 -13.98
C ALA A 252 -19.04 -1.24 -14.98
#